data_e92e9fe6fe75e2b291d11fd810546520
#
_entry.id   e92e9fe6fe75e2b291d11fd810546520
#
_cell.length_a   1.000
_cell.length_b   1.000
_cell.length_c   1.000
_cell.angle_alpha   90.00
_cell.angle_beta   90.00
_cell.angle_gamma   90.00
#
_symmetry.space_group_name_H-M   'P 1'
#
loop_
_entity.id
_entity.type
_entity.pdbx_description
1 polymer ?
#
loop_
_entity_poly.entity_id
_entity_poly.type
_entity_poly.pdbx_seq_one_letter_code
_entity_poly.pdbx_strand_id
1 'polypeptide(L)'
;MWLAAVFTTHPFHRLARQCLQRATPAEPAVFCRSTHISFLRLASTPTLLKAYGATGLTNRDALIALGALMALPQVSESEEPPGTFALWQHIAARDSASPKVWMDAYLAAFAISGGVRLASLDHDFRNFVPHGLDLDLLLDA
;
A
#
# COMPACT_ATOMS: atom_id res chain seq x y z
N MET A 1 2.88 2.75 -2.51
CA MET A 1 3.19 3.92 -1.68
C MET A 1 4.33 3.68 -0.69
N TRP A 2 4.30 2.67 0.17
CA TRP A 2 5.33 2.41 1.21
C TRP A 2 6.76 2.31 0.67
N LEU A 3 6.96 1.60 -0.45
CA LEU A 3 8.26 1.51 -1.11
C LEU A 3 8.80 2.89 -1.51
N ALA A 4 7.95 3.71 -2.12
CA ALA A 4 8.30 5.07 -2.51
C ALA A 4 8.65 5.96 -1.31
N ALA A 5 8.05 5.74 -0.16
CA ALA A 5 8.36 6.48 1.07
C ALA A 5 9.76 6.15 1.63
N VAL A 6 10.30 4.97 1.33
CA VAL A 6 11.60 4.51 1.83
C VAL A 6 12.75 4.85 0.89
N PHE A 7 12.61 4.57 -0.41
CA PHE A 7 13.70 4.78 -1.37
C PHE A 7 13.74 6.22 -1.87
N THR A 8 14.77 6.96 -1.47
CA THR A 8 14.93 8.39 -1.79
C THR A 8 15.07 8.65 -3.29
N THR A 9 15.56 7.68 -4.05
CA THR A 9 15.70 7.73 -5.51
C THR A 9 14.43 7.34 -6.26
N HIS A 10 13.37 6.92 -5.54
CA HIS A 10 12.11 6.60 -6.18
C HIS A 10 11.46 7.87 -6.78
N PRO A 11 10.95 7.85 -8.03
CA PRO A 11 10.39 9.03 -8.69
C PRO A 11 9.32 9.76 -7.87
N PHE A 12 8.54 9.02 -7.11
CA PHE A 12 7.45 9.55 -6.28
C PHE A 12 7.78 9.61 -4.79
N HIS A 13 9.07 9.57 -4.42
CA HIS A 13 9.50 9.60 -3.02
C HIS A 13 8.90 10.80 -2.27
N ARG A 14 8.98 12.00 -2.86
CA ARG A 14 8.47 13.22 -2.24
C ARG A 14 6.97 13.14 -1.97
N LEU A 15 6.17 12.69 -2.94
CA LEU A 15 4.72 12.55 -2.79
C LEU A 15 4.36 11.54 -1.70
N ALA A 16 5.03 10.39 -1.70
CA ALA A 16 4.81 9.36 -0.69
C ALA A 16 5.18 9.84 0.72
N ARG A 17 6.29 10.57 0.86
CA ARG A 17 6.70 11.17 2.15
C ARG A 17 5.71 12.23 2.63
N GLN A 18 5.24 13.09 1.76
CA GLN A 18 4.23 14.10 2.10
C GLN A 18 2.92 13.44 2.54
N CYS A 19 2.50 12.36 1.87
CA CYS A 19 1.34 11.58 2.29
C CYS A 19 1.53 11.01 3.70
N LEU A 20 2.67 10.37 3.97
CA LEU A 20 2.97 9.80 5.28
C LEU A 20 3.07 10.88 6.38
N GLN A 21 3.56 12.08 6.06
CA GLN A 21 3.64 13.21 6.99
C GLN A 21 2.27 13.80 7.37
N ARG A 22 1.25 13.60 6.53
CA ARG A 22 -0.14 14.01 6.86
C ARG A 22 -0.82 13.09 7.87
N ALA A 23 -0.33 11.86 8.00
CA ALA A 23 -0.82 10.92 9.01
C ALA A 23 -0.45 11.38 10.43
N THR A 24 -1.31 11.08 11.37
CA THR A 24 -1.13 11.38 12.80
C THR A 24 -1.38 10.13 13.64
N PRO A 25 -1.00 10.10 14.92
CA PRO A 25 -1.35 8.98 15.79
C PRO A 25 -2.88 8.76 15.94
N ALA A 26 -3.69 9.80 15.77
CA ALA A 26 -5.16 9.72 15.80
C ALA A 26 -5.75 9.22 14.47
N GLU A 27 -5.08 9.53 13.36
CA GLU A 27 -5.43 9.11 12.01
C GLU A 27 -4.18 8.51 11.34
N PRO A 28 -3.76 7.30 11.76
CA PRO A 28 -2.48 6.73 11.32
C PRO A 28 -2.50 6.23 9.89
N ALA A 29 -1.32 6.20 9.29
CA ALA A 29 -1.08 5.41 8.11
C ALA A 29 -1.03 3.93 8.50
N VAL A 30 -1.80 3.08 7.81
CA VAL A 30 -2.05 1.72 8.25
C VAL A 30 -1.34 0.72 7.35
N PHE A 31 -0.63 -0.22 7.98
CA PHE A 31 -0.24 -1.48 7.37
C PHE A 31 -1.28 -2.56 7.67
N CYS A 32 -1.61 -3.35 6.65
CA CYS A 32 -2.24 -4.66 6.83
C CYS A 32 -1.26 -5.76 6.43
N ARG A 33 -1.58 -7.01 6.71
CA ARG A 33 -0.69 -8.15 6.41
C ARG A 33 -0.31 -8.20 4.92
N SER A 34 -1.25 -7.92 4.04
CA SER A 34 -1.02 -7.88 2.60
C SER A 34 0.01 -6.81 2.18
N THR A 35 -0.07 -5.62 2.77
CA THR A 35 0.89 -4.54 2.48
C THR A 35 2.26 -4.79 3.11
N HIS A 36 2.36 -5.45 4.26
CA HIS A 36 3.62 -5.95 4.81
C HIS A 36 4.33 -6.87 3.81
N ILE A 37 3.61 -7.90 3.34
CA ILE A 37 4.16 -8.89 2.40
C ILE A 37 4.59 -8.21 1.09
N SER A 38 3.76 -7.32 0.56
CA SER A 38 4.05 -6.60 -0.67
C SER A 38 5.28 -5.69 -0.52
N PHE A 39 5.38 -4.96 0.60
CA PHE A 39 6.55 -4.12 0.88
C PHE A 39 7.83 -4.96 0.97
N LEU A 40 7.84 -6.03 1.76
CA LEU A 40 9.01 -6.88 1.94
C LEU A 40 9.45 -7.52 0.61
N ARG A 41 8.50 -8.02 -0.18
CA ARG A 41 8.76 -8.60 -1.49
C ARG A 41 9.41 -7.59 -2.43
N LEU A 42 8.85 -6.39 -2.53
CA LEU A 42 9.39 -5.34 -3.41
C LEU A 42 10.74 -4.80 -2.91
N ALA A 43 10.88 -4.59 -1.60
CA ALA A 43 12.12 -4.10 -0.98
C ALA A 43 13.27 -5.13 -1.01
N SER A 44 13.01 -6.36 -1.44
CA SER A 44 14.01 -7.42 -1.64
C SER A 44 14.07 -7.92 -3.09
N THR A 45 13.44 -7.23 -4.04
CA THR A 45 13.46 -7.59 -5.46
C THR A 45 14.71 -7.01 -6.13
N PRO A 46 15.69 -7.85 -6.60
CA PRO A 46 16.99 -7.37 -7.08
C PRO A 46 16.91 -6.34 -8.21
N THR A 47 15.96 -6.50 -9.15
CA THR A 47 15.79 -5.58 -10.29
C THR A 47 15.31 -4.19 -9.82
N LEU A 48 14.42 -4.12 -8.84
CA LEU A 48 13.98 -2.85 -8.25
C LEU A 48 15.10 -2.22 -7.44
N LEU A 49 15.81 -2.99 -6.62
CA LEU A 49 16.94 -2.51 -5.83
C LEU A 49 18.04 -1.92 -6.73
N LYS A 50 18.33 -2.55 -7.86
CA LYS A 50 19.25 -2.02 -8.86
C LYS A 50 18.77 -0.68 -9.43
N ALA A 51 17.49 -0.59 -9.77
CA ALA A 51 16.89 0.64 -10.31
C ALA A 51 16.94 1.81 -9.31
N TYR A 52 16.89 1.52 -8.00
CA TYR A 52 16.94 2.52 -6.94
C TYR A 52 18.35 2.72 -6.34
N GLY A 53 19.40 2.13 -6.95
CA GLY A 53 20.76 2.28 -6.46
C GLY A 53 21.03 1.59 -5.10
N ALA A 54 20.25 0.59 -4.76
CA ALA A 54 20.28 -0.12 -3.48
C ALA A 54 20.66 -1.62 -3.64
N THR A 55 21.52 -1.93 -4.61
CA THR A 55 21.99 -3.31 -4.85
C THR A 55 22.62 -3.92 -3.60
N GLY A 56 22.40 -5.22 -3.40
CA GLY A 56 22.98 -5.97 -2.30
C GLY A 56 22.16 -5.96 -0.99
N LEU A 57 21.02 -5.28 -0.96
CA LEU A 57 20.12 -5.38 0.18
C LEU A 57 19.50 -6.78 0.27
N THR A 58 19.37 -7.24 1.51
CA THR A 58 18.88 -8.58 1.86
C THR A 58 17.46 -8.53 2.40
N ASN A 59 16.84 -9.70 2.59
CA ASN A 59 15.57 -9.80 3.32
C ASN A 59 15.68 -9.22 4.75
N ARG A 60 16.83 -9.36 5.40
CA ARG A 60 17.08 -8.78 6.72
C ARG A 60 17.03 -7.25 6.66
N ASP A 61 17.62 -6.65 5.63
CA ASP A 61 17.58 -5.19 5.44
C ASP A 61 16.15 -4.70 5.16
N ALA A 62 15.37 -5.46 4.40
CA ALA A 62 13.95 -5.16 4.17
C ALA A 62 13.13 -5.20 5.47
N LEU A 63 13.39 -6.18 6.35
CA LEU A 63 12.76 -6.25 7.69
C LEU A 63 13.16 -5.07 8.58
N ILE A 64 14.41 -4.64 8.53
CA ILE A 64 14.89 -3.45 9.27
C ILE A 64 14.15 -2.21 8.79
N ALA A 65 14.01 -2.04 7.47
CA ALA A 65 13.28 -0.91 6.89
C ALA A 65 11.79 -0.93 7.28
N LEU A 66 11.15 -2.09 7.26
CA LEU A 66 9.76 -2.24 7.73
C LEU A 66 9.65 -1.89 9.22
N GLY A 67 10.55 -2.39 10.05
CA GLY A 67 10.59 -2.07 11.47
C GLY A 67 10.73 -0.57 11.74
N ALA A 68 11.55 0.13 10.97
CA ALA A 68 11.71 1.58 11.06
C ALA A 68 10.42 2.34 10.70
N LEU A 69 9.69 1.88 9.67
CA LEU A 69 8.36 2.44 9.32
C LEU A 69 7.34 2.19 10.44
N MET A 70 7.28 0.96 10.96
CA MET A 70 6.34 0.58 12.03
C MET A 70 6.62 1.29 13.36
N ALA A 71 7.85 1.77 13.58
CA ALA A 71 8.22 2.53 14.77
C ALA A 71 7.79 4.01 14.71
N LEU A 72 7.33 4.50 13.58
CA LEU A 72 6.84 5.88 13.46
C LEU A 72 5.51 6.05 14.22
N PRO A 73 5.35 7.14 15.02
CA PRO A 73 4.14 7.34 15.82
C PRO A 73 2.85 7.38 15.02
N GLN A 74 2.92 7.84 13.76
CA GLN A 74 1.79 7.95 12.85
C GLN A 74 1.57 6.69 11.99
N VAL A 75 2.24 5.59 12.28
CA VAL A 75 2.06 4.32 11.56
C VAL A 75 1.51 3.27 12.52
N SER A 76 0.53 2.51 12.06
CA SER A 76 -0.06 1.40 12.81
C SER A 76 -0.28 0.17 11.95
N GLU A 77 -0.53 -0.95 12.59
CA GLU A 77 -1.00 -2.18 11.96
C GLU A 77 -2.49 -2.35 12.19
N SER A 78 -3.22 -2.83 11.19
CA SER A 78 -4.64 -3.19 11.32
C SER A 78 -4.87 -4.61 10.85
N GLU A 79 -5.68 -5.32 11.62
CA GLU A 79 -6.25 -6.60 11.20
C GLU A 79 -7.33 -6.38 10.12
N GLU A 80 -7.70 -7.46 9.45
CA GLU A 80 -8.72 -7.41 8.41
C GLU A 80 -10.08 -7.01 9.01
N PRO A 81 -10.69 -5.90 8.55
CA PRO A 81 -12.01 -5.49 9.03
C PRO A 81 -13.09 -6.53 8.70
N PRO A 82 -14.12 -6.67 9.55
CA PRO A 82 -15.28 -7.51 9.24
C PRO A 82 -15.93 -7.11 7.91
N GLY A 83 -16.31 -8.09 7.11
CA GLY A 83 -16.94 -7.88 5.80
C GLY A 83 -15.97 -7.74 4.63
N THR A 84 -14.67 -7.57 4.87
CA THR A 84 -13.66 -7.45 3.80
C THR A 84 -13.71 -8.62 2.83
N PHE A 85 -13.79 -9.85 3.31
CA PHE A 85 -13.77 -11.03 2.45
C PHE A 85 -14.97 -11.08 1.50
N ALA A 86 -16.17 -10.83 2.00
CA ALA A 86 -17.38 -10.84 1.18
C ALA A 86 -17.37 -9.72 0.14
N LEU A 87 -16.96 -8.51 0.53
CA LEU A 87 -16.84 -7.38 -0.37
C LEU A 87 -15.77 -7.63 -1.43
N TRP A 88 -14.61 -8.15 -1.03
CA TRP A 88 -13.52 -8.50 -1.96
C TRP A 88 -13.99 -9.46 -3.05
N GLN A 89 -14.68 -10.55 -2.68
CA GLN A 89 -15.24 -11.50 -3.65
C GLN A 89 -16.20 -10.79 -4.62
N HIS A 90 -17.04 -9.90 -4.12
CA HIS A 90 -18.01 -9.18 -4.92
C HIS A 90 -17.35 -8.24 -5.94
N ILE A 91 -16.41 -7.39 -5.50
CA ILE A 91 -15.78 -6.38 -6.37
C ILE A 91 -14.65 -6.93 -7.24
N ALA A 92 -14.11 -8.11 -6.92
CA ALA A 92 -13.12 -8.79 -7.72
C ALA A 92 -13.72 -9.68 -8.82
N ALA A 93 -15.01 -10.02 -8.73
CA ALA A 93 -15.69 -10.87 -9.69
C ALA A 93 -15.76 -10.19 -11.06
N ARG A 94 -15.06 -10.76 -12.03
CA ARG A 94 -14.99 -10.27 -13.41
C ARG A 94 -15.35 -11.40 -14.36
N ASP A 95 -15.97 -11.05 -15.50
CA ASP A 95 -16.29 -12.02 -16.57
C ASP A 95 -15.08 -12.31 -17.47
N SER A 96 -13.90 -11.86 -17.07
CA SER A 96 -12.63 -12.08 -17.77
C SER A 96 -11.54 -12.51 -16.80
N ALA A 97 -10.52 -13.22 -17.31
CA ALA A 97 -9.31 -13.52 -16.54
C ALA A 97 -8.52 -12.22 -16.26
N SER A 98 -8.49 -11.79 -15.03
CA SER A 98 -7.88 -10.52 -14.61
C SER A 98 -7.04 -10.74 -13.34
N PRO A 99 -5.85 -11.37 -13.45
CA PRO A 99 -5.06 -11.78 -12.28
C PRO A 99 -4.58 -10.61 -11.42
N LYS A 100 -4.40 -9.43 -12.00
CA LYS A 100 -3.98 -8.23 -11.25
C LYS A 100 -5.08 -7.68 -10.33
N VAL A 101 -6.33 -7.95 -10.64
CA VAL A 101 -7.47 -7.41 -9.88
C VAL A 101 -7.54 -7.94 -8.46
N TRP A 102 -7.06 -9.15 -8.19
CA TRP A 102 -7.23 -9.79 -6.89
C TRP A 102 -6.67 -8.98 -5.74
N MET A 103 -5.43 -8.48 -5.88
CA MET A 103 -4.78 -7.70 -4.82
C MET A 103 -5.38 -6.30 -4.70
N ASP A 104 -5.63 -5.63 -5.81
CA ASP A 104 -6.18 -4.28 -5.81
C ASP A 104 -7.60 -4.25 -5.22
N ALA A 105 -8.43 -5.23 -5.62
CA ALA A 105 -9.77 -5.41 -5.05
C ALA A 105 -9.72 -5.75 -3.56
N TYR A 106 -8.74 -6.55 -3.11
CA TYR A 106 -8.57 -6.84 -1.68
C TYR A 106 -8.25 -5.57 -0.88
N LEU A 107 -7.30 -4.77 -1.35
CA LEU A 107 -6.93 -3.52 -0.68
C LEU A 107 -8.08 -2.51 -0.69
N ALA A 108 -8.83 -2.43 -1.79
CA ALA A 108 -10.04 -1.61 -1.87
C ALA A 108 -11.11 -2.09 -0.88
N ALA A 109 -11.40 -3.39 -0.83
CA ALA A 109 -12.36 -3.98 0.10
C ALA A 109 -11.95 -3.74 1.57
N PHE A 110 -10.66 -3.91 1.87
CA PHE A 110 -10.10 -3.63 3.20
C PHE A 110 -10.34 -2.18 3.60
N ALA A 111 -10.02 -1.23 2.71
CA ALA A 111 -10.19 0.20 2.97
C ALA A 111 -11.67 0.58 3.17
N ILE A 112 -12.56 0.09 2.30
CA ILE A 112 -14.00 0.33 2.38
C ILE A 112 -14.57 -0.25 3.69
N SER A 113 -14.27 -1.52 3.99
CA SER A 113 -14.78 -2.20 5.19
C SER A 113 -14.24 -1.60 6.48
N GLY A 114 -13.02 -1.08 6.45
CA GLY A 114 -12.38 -0.41 7.59
C GLY A 114 -12.71 1.08 7.71
N GLY A 115 -13.43 1.66 6.74
CA GLY A 115 -13.73 3.08 6.73
C GLY A 115 -12.48 3.96 6.64
N VAL A 116 -11.42 3.48 5.98
CA VAL A 116 -10.14 4.20 5.84
C VAL A 116 -9.90 4.62 4.40
N ARG A 117 -9.19 5.73 4.22
CA ARG A 117 -8.79 6.22 2.91
C ARG A 117 -7.62 5.41 2.35
N LEU A 118 -7.70 5.04 1.08
CA LEU A 118 -6.59 4.40 0.37
C LEU A 118 -5.74 5.45 -0.35
N ALA A 119 -4.48 5.62 0.06
CA ALA A 119 -3.52 6.44 -0.66
C ALA A 119 -2.73 5.57 -1.66
N SER A 120 -2.73 5.94 -2.94
CA SER A 120 -2.09 5.17 -4.00
C SER A 120 -1.38 6.03 -5.03
N LEU A 121 -0.39 5.42 -5.69
CA LEU A 121 0.26 5.93 -6.90
C LEU A 121 -0.27 5.22 -8.17
N ASP A 122 -1.27 4.35 -8.02
CA ASP A 122 -1.81 3.53 -9.10
C ASP A 122 -3.22 4.00 -9.47
N HIS A 123 -3.40 4.40 -10.73
CA HIS A 123 -4.69 4.85 -11.27
C HIS A 123 -5.75 3.74 -11.32
N ASP A 124 -5.35 2.47 -11.31
CA ASP A 124 -6.28 1.34 -11.42
C ASP A 124 -7.25 1.28 -10.23
N PHE A 125 -6.88 1.86 -9.07
CA PHE A 125 -7.77 1.98 -7.92
C PHE A 125 -9.01 2.85 -8.16
N ARG A 126 -9.03 3.72 -9.18
CA ARG A 126 -10.23 4.46 -9.58
C ARG A 126 -11.41 3.54 -9.91
N ASN A 127 -11.13 2.32 -10.38
CA ASN A 127 -12.16 1.33 -10.69
C ASN A 127 -13.00 0.92 -9.47
N PHE A 128 -12.51 1.16 -8.26
CA PHE A 128 -13.21 0.79 -7.02
C PHE A 128 -13.93 1.97 -6.35
N VAL A 129 -13.76 3.19 -6.83
CA VAL A 129 -14.49 4.37 -6.32
C VAL A 129 -16.00 4.20 -6.42
N PRO A 130 -16.60 3.64 -7.51
CA PRO A 130 -18.04 3.37 -7.57
C PRO A 130 -18.53 2.36 -6.51
N HIS A 131 -17.62 1.57 -5.92
CA HIS A 131 -17.94 0.63 -4.84
C HIS A 131 -17.80 1.25 -3.43
N GLY A 132 -17.51 2.54 -3.34
CA GLY A 132 -17.40 3.28 -2.09
C GLY A 132 -15.96 3.50 -1.58
N LEU A 133 -14.93 3.24 -2.41
CA LEU A 133 -13.56 3.52 -2.03
C LEU A 133 -13.31 5.04 -1.90
N ASP A 134 -12.87 5.47 -0.71
CA ASP A 134 -12.28 6.80 -0.51
C ASP A 134 -10.80 6.73 -0.97
N LEU A 135 -10.53 7.28 -2.15
CA LEU A 135 -9.23 7.20 -2.81
C LEU A 135 -8.49 8.54 -2.79
N ASP A 136 -7.28 8.55 -2.23
CA ASP A 136 -6.28 9.63 -2.39
C ASP A 136 -5.28 9.19 -3.45
N LEU A 137 -5.50 9.57 -4.70
CA LEU A 137 -4.58 9.29 -5.80
C LEU A 137 -3.50 10.36 -5.84
N LEU A 138 -2.31 10.02 -5.34
CA LEU A 138 -1.21 10.98 -5.12
C LEU A 138 -0.68 11.61 -6.42
N LEU A 139 -0.96 11.01 -7.58
CA LEU A 139 -0.54 11.53 -8.89
C LEU A 139 -1.43 12.65 -9.41
N ASP A 140 -2.59 12.87 -8.80
CA ASP A 140 -3.52 13.94 -9.19
C ASP A 140 -3.30 15.23 -8.37
N ALA A 141 -2.34 15.20 -7.47
CA ALA A 141 -2.02 16.34 -6.60
C ALA A 141 -1.09 17.35 -7.28
#